data_ffa0a579651f148895aea758484ff406
#
_entry.id   ffa0a579651f148895aea758484ff406
#
_cell.length_a   1.000
_cell.length_b   1.000
_cell.length_c   1.000
_cell.angle_alpha   90.00
_cell.angle_beta   90.00
_cell.angle_gamma   90.00
#
_symmetry.space_group_name_H-M   'P 1'
#
loop_
_entity.id
_entity.type
_entity.pdbx_description
1 polymer ?
#
loop_
_entity_poly.entity_id
_entity_poly.type
_entity_poly.pdbx_seq_one_letter_code
_entity_poly.pdbx_strand_id
1 'polypeptide(L)'
;IETIIPDDSLLSVRAPKPVGGYTETILRIIDVIFCAIAQVAPERVNGCAYGTINALSLAGHRQNNSRWVMFSFFGGGHGGHPKGDGLNHGNAPISTATIPPAEILEAAYPVMFTQWALRPDSGGPGRHRGGLGAVYEIELLEETANAFVFGERGKFGPPGVLGGGTGARNVFRYEQD
;
A
#
# COMPACT_ATOMS: atom_id res chain seq x y z
N ILE A 1 -8.75 -4.08 25.66
CA ILE A 1 -8.50 -2.78 24.98
C ILE A 1 -9.84 -2.10 24.88
N GLU A 2 -9.95 -0.93 25.51
CA GLU A 2 -11.10 -0.05 25.38
C GLU A 2 -10.86 0.87 24.19
N THR A 3 -11.84 0.97 23.30
CA THR A 3 -11.77 1.87 22.13
C THR A 3 -12.69 3.06 22.38
N ILE A 4 -12.10 4.24 22.51
CA ILE A 4 -12.83 5.49 22.66
C ILE A 4 -12.72 6.24 21.33
N ILE A 5 -13.84 6.42 20.64
CA ILE A 5 -13.91 7.14 19.36
C ILE A 5 -14.74 8.40 19.57
N PRO A 6 -14.17 9.59 19.35
CA PRO A 6 -14.94 10.83 19.43
C PRO A 6 -16.08 10.84 18.40
N ASP A 7 -17.23 11.32 18.80
CA ASP A 7 -18.31 11.63 17.87
C ASP A 7 -17.80 12.67 16.84
N ASP A 8 -18.30 12.62 15.62
CA ASP A 8 -17.90 13.49 14.49
C ASP A 8 -16.44 13.33 13.99
N SER A 9 -15.74 12.28 14.39
CA SER A 9 -14.44 11.93 13.82
C SER A 9 -14.61 11.17 12.49
N LEU A 10 -13.51 11.04 11.74
CA LEU A 10 -13.45 10.16 10.55
C LEU A 10 -13.73 8.70 10.89
N LEU A 11 -13.54 8.29 12.13
CA LEU A 11 -13.76 6.94 12.62
C LEU A 11 -15.20 6.71 13.11
N SER A 12 -15.99 7.78 13.28
CA SER A 12 -17.37 7.74 13.74
C SER A 12 -18.32 8.22 12.64
N VAL A 13 -18.32 7.54 11.51
CA VAL A 13 -19.14 7.94 10.36
C VAL A 13 -20.57 7.49 10.55
N ARG A 14 -21.52 8.44 10.42
CA ARG A 14 -22.96 8.18 10.48
C ARG A 14 -23.63 8.61 9.18
N ALA A 15 -24.68 7.89 8.78
CA ALA A 15 -25.50 8.29 7.63
C ALA A 15 -25.96 9.77 7.77
N PRO A 16 -25.98 10.55 6.66
CA PRO A 16 -25.78 10.17 5.26
C PRO A 16 -24.33 10.35 4.74
N LYS A 17 -23.32 10.46 5.60
CA LYS A 17 -21.93 10.64 5.17
C LYS A 17 -21.47 9.44 4.33
N PRO A 18 -20.84 9.65 3.17
CA PRO A 18 -20.33 8.55 2.34
C PRO A 18 -19.16 7.86 3.02
N VAL A 19 -19.08 6.55 2.86
CA VAL A 19 -17.97 5.72 3.32
C VAL A 19 -17.48 4.84 2.18
N GLY A 20 -16.16 4.69 2.08
CA GLY A 20 -15.50 3.84 1.11
C GLY A 20 -14.03 3.68 1.47
N GLY A 21 -13.36 2.68 0.88
CA GLY A 21 -11.94 2.49 1.11
C GLY A 21 -11.59 2.22 2.58
N TYR A 22 -12.32 1.31 3.25
CA TYR A 22 -12.08 0.96 4.66
C TYR A 22 -10.62 0.54 4.92
N THR A 23 -9.94 0.00 3.94
CA THR A 23 -8.54 -0.40 4.01
C THR A 23 -7.60 0.76 4.34
N GLU A 24 -7.93 1.97 3.89
CA GLU A 24 -7.15 3.17 4.15
C GLU A 24 -7.14 3.50 5.66
N THR A 25 -8.29 3.44 6.29
CA THR A 25 -8.45 3.79 7.70
C THR A 25 -7.94 2.70 8.64
N ILE A 26 -8.30 1.43 8.39
CA ILE A 26 -7.96 0.31 9.28
C ILE A 26 -6.44 0.13 9.40
N LEU A 27 -5.71 0.23 8.30
CA LEU A 27 -4.25 0.08 8.34
C LEU A 27 -3.57 1.19 9.14
N ARG A 28 -4.12 2.41 9.11
CA ARG A 28 -3.61 3.50 9.97
C ARG A 28 -3.90 3.26 11.44
N ILE A 29 -5.05 2.71 11.75
CA ILE A 29 -5.39 2.34 13.14
C ILE A 29 -4.40 1.28 13.66
N ILE A 30 -4.08 0.26 12.86
CA ILE A 30 -3.10 -0.77 13.22
C ILE A 30 -1.73 -0.15 13.50
N ASP A 31 -1.24 0.73 12.63
CA ASP A 31 0.03 1.42 12.83
C ASP A 31 0.04 2.25 14.13
N VAL A 32 -1.02 2.99 14.41
CA VAL A 32 -1.16 3.81 15.63
C VAL A 32 -1.14 2.91 16.88
N ILE A 33 -1.86 1.80 16.87
CA ILE A 33 -1.89 0.83 17.97
C ILE A 33 -0.51 0.22 18.17
N PHE A 34 0.17 -0.20 17.11
CA PHE A 34 1.53 -0.76 17.21
C PHE A 34 2.53 0.26 17.74
N CYS A 35 2.48 1.50 17.27
CA CYS A 35 3.31 2.57 17.79
C CYS A 35 3.05 2.86 19.27
N ALA A 36 1.80 2.78 19.72
CA ALA A 36 1.45 2.96 21.13
C ALA A 36 1.97 1.78 21.99
N ILE A 37 1.73 0.54 21.56
CA ILE A 37 2.19 -0.66 22.27
C ILE A 37 3.74 -0.73 22.29
N ALA A 38 4.41 -0.29 21.23
CA ALA A 38 5.87 -0.28 21.15
C ALA A 38 6.55 0.50 22.28
N GLN A 39 5.85 1.45 22.92
CA GLN A 39 6.37 2.21 24.05
C GLN A 39 6.46 1.40 25.35
N VAL A 40 5.67 0.34 25.48
CA VAL A 40 5.56 -0.46 26.72
C VAL A 40 5.89 -1.93 26.52
N ALA A 41 5.69 -2.47 25.33
CA ALA A 41 5.91 -3.88 24.99
C ALA A 41 6.39 -4.04 23.53
N PRO A 42 7.56 -3.48 23.20
CA PRO A 42 8.07 -3.45 21.82
C PRO A 42 8.33 -4.84 21.22
N GLU A 43 8.58 -5.82 22.05
CA GLU A 43 8.77 -7.23 21.64
C GLU A 43 7.48 -7.90 21.13
N ARG A 44 6.35 -7.21 21.25
CA ARG A 44 5.02 -7.71 20.84
C ARG A 44 4.47 -7.09 19.57
N VAL A 45 5.20 -6.18 18.97
CA VAL A 45 4.76 -5.44 17.78
C VAL A 45 5.80 -5.44 16.68
N ASN A 46 5.38 -5.09 15.47
CA ASN A 46 6.24 -4.88 14.31
C ASN A 46 6.40 -3.38 14.04
N GLY A 47 7.42 -3.01 13.29
CA GLY A 47 7.49 -1.71 12.66
C GLY A 47 6.30 -1.50 11.69
N CYS A 48 6.04 -0.26 11.33
CA CYS A 48 4.92 0.06 10.43
C CYS A 48 5.16 -0.47 9.02
N ALA A 49 4.08 -0.85 8.35
CA ALA A 49 4.09 -1.30 6.97
C ALA A 49 4.08 -0.13 5.97
N TYR A 50 4.19 -0.47 4.69
CA TYR A 50 4.25 0.46 3.55
C TYR A 50 3.06 1.41 3.40
N GLY A 51 2.04 1.25 4.16
CA GLY A 51 0.88 2.12 4.17
C GLY A 51 -0.40 1.35 4.02
N THR A 52 -1.27 1.89 3.22
CA THR A 52 -2.50 1.24 2.81
C THR A 52 -2.23 0.24 1.69
N ILE A 53 -3.27 -0.32 1.12
CA ILE A 53 -3.15 -1.44 0.18
C ILE A 53 -2.49 -1.04 -1.17
N ASN A 54 -2.23 0.23 -1.42
CA ASN A 54 -1.74 0.78 -2.70
C ASN A 54 -2.51 0.20 -3.89
N ALA A 55 -3.61 0.82 -4.24
CA ALA A 55 -4.43 0.38 -5.36
C ALA A 55 -4.28 1.31 -6.57
N LEU A 56 -4.25 0.71 -7.75
CA LEU A 56 -4.35 1.41 -9.03
C LEU A 56 -5.64 1.02 -9.73
N SER A 57 -6.41 2.01 -10.13
CA SER A 57 -7.54 1.83 -11.04
C SER A 57 -7.25 2.54 -12.35
N LEU A 58 -7.36 1.81 -13.45
CA LEU A 58 -7.30 2.34 -14.80
C LEU A 58 -8.63 2.06 -15.50
N ALA A 59 -9.18 3.05 -16.19
CA ALA A 59 -10.44 2.90 -16.90
C ALA A 59 -10.40 3.63 -18.25
N GLY A 60 -10.82 2.97 -19.30
CA GLY A 60 -10.81 3.54 -20.65
C GLY A 60 -11.73 2.78 -21.60
N HIS A 61 -11.53 3.06 -22.90
CA HIS A 61 -12.21 2.37 -23.98
C HIS A 61 -11.18 1.77 -24.93
N ARG A 62 -11.48 0.60 -25.46
CA ARG A 62 -10.69 -0.03 -26.52
C ARG A 62 -11.03 0.64 -27.85
N GLN A 63 -10.23 0.38 -28.88
CA GLN A 63 -10.49 0.87 -30.26
C GLN A 63 -11.88 0.50 -30.79
N ASN A 64 -12.43 -0.64 -30.35
CA ASN A 64 -13.81 -1.05 -30.69
C ASN A 64 -14.88 -0.39 -29.82
N ASN A 65 -14.50 0.63 -29.04
CA ASN A 65 -15.36 1.38 -28.11
C ASN A 65 -15.89 0.54 -26.92
N SER A 66 -15.39 -0.67 -26.70
CA SER A 66 -15.74 -1.43 -25.49
C SER A 66 -15.04 -0.84 -24.26
N ARG A 67 -15.80 -0.65 -23.20
CA ARG A 67 -15.28 -0.13 -21.93
C ARG A 67 -14.48 -1.22 -21.20
N TRP A 68 -13.39 -0.80 -20.56
CA TRP A 68 -12.62 -1.63 -19.64
C TRP A 68 -12.31 -0.89 -18.36
N VAL A 69 -12.18 -1.62 -17.27
CA VAL A 69 -11.75 -1.11 -15.97
C VAL A 69 -10.83 -2.15 -15.34
N MET A 70 -9.60 -1.75 -15.07
CA MET A 70 -8.65 -2.51 -14.25
C MET A 70 -8.68 -1.93 -12.84
N PHE A 71 -8.70 -2.81 -11.85
CA PHE A 71 -8.46 -2.45 -10.46
C PHE A 71 -7.52 -3.49 -9.86
N SER A 72 -6.36 -3.06 -9.44
CA SER A 72 -5.34 -3.95 -8.89
C SER A 72 -4.74 -3.38 -7.62
N PHE A 73 -4.38 -4.28 -6.71
CA PHE A 73 -3.63 -3.97 -5.50
C PHE A 73 -2.15 -4.25 -5.73
N PHE A 74 -1.31 -3.45 -5.09
CA PHE A 74 0.13 -3.62 -5.14
C PHE A 74 0.70 -3.80 -3.74
N GLY A 75 1.62 -4.75 -3.61
CA GLY A 75 2.29 -5.04 -2.36
C GLY A 75 3.39 -4.04 -2.03
N GLY A 76 3.84 -4.08 -0.79
CA GLY A 76 4.95 -3.29 -0.30
C GLY A 76 5.70 -3.96 0.84
N GLY A 77 6.66 -3.27 1.42
CA GLY A 77 7.45 -3.77 2.53
C GLY A 77 6.69 -3.72 3.86
N HIS A 78 6.78 -4.79 4.64
CA HIS A 78 6.30 -4.80 6.01
C HIS A 78 7.40 -4.34 6.98
N GLY A 79 7.02 -3.87 8.16
CA GLY A 79 7.99 -3.55 9.20
C GLY A 79 8.74 -4.77 9.70
N GLY A 80 10.00 -4.58 10.13
CA GLY A 80 10.74 -5.58 10.86
C GLY A 80 10.01 -5.98 12.15
N HIS A 81 10.22 -7.20 12.61
CA HIS A 81 9.56 -7.75 13.79
C HIS A 81 10.60 -8.35 14.77
N PRO A 82 10.23 -8.68 16.03
CA PRO A 82 11.20 -9.10 17.05
C PRO A 82 12.02 -10.34 16.70
N LYS A 83 11.58 -11.14 15.74
CA LYS A 83 12.20 -12.41 15.35
C LYS A 83 12.85 -12.39 13.97
N GLY A 84 12.79 -11.27 13.23
CA GLY A 84 13.35 -11.23 11.90
C GLY A 84 12.99 -9.96 11.10
N ASP A 85 13.46 -9.92 9.89
CA ASP A 85 13.22 -8.86 8.92
C ASP A 85 11.76 -8.82 8.47
N GLY A 86 11.32 -7.67 8.01
CA GLY A 86 10.00 -7.50 7.43
C GLY A 86 9.85 -8.21 6.08
N LEU A 87 8.63 -8.63 5.77
CA LEU A 87 8.30 -9.27 4.51
C LEU A 87 8.51 -8.30 3.35
N ASN A 88 9.26 -8.72 2.33
CA ASN A 88 9.39 -7.97 1.08
C ASN A 88 8.10 -8.11 0.26
N HIS A 89 7.65 -7.03 -0.34
CA HIS A 89 6.53 -7.04 -1.29
C HIS A 89 5.32 -7.85 -0.79
N GLY A 90 4.99 -7.68 0.48
CA GLY A 90 3.82 -8.33 1.08
C GLY A 90 2.54 -7.56 0.80
N ASN A 91 1.40 -8.22 0.94
CA ASN A 91 0.11 -7.54 0.90
C ASN A 91 -0.17 -6.89 2.27
N ALA A 92 -1.19 -6.02 2.32
CA ALA A 92 -1.57 -5.33 3.54
C ALA A 92 -1.83 -6.33 4.69
N PRO A 93 -1.46 -6.00 5.95
CA PRO A 93 -1.58 -6.91 7.09
C PRO A 93 -2.99 -7.45 7.36
N ILE A 94 -4.02 -6.75 6.88
CA ILE A 94 -5.42 -7.16 7.01
C ILE A 94 -5.92 -8.00 5.84
N SER A 95 -5.12 -8.18 4.81
CA SER A 95 -5.52 -8.82 3.57
C SER A 95 -4.82 -10.17 3.42
N THR A 96 -5.59 -11.17 3.01
CA THR A 96 -5.09 -12.46 2.54
C THR A 96 -5.09 -12.56 1.02
N ALA A 97 -5.37 -11.44 0.33
CA ALA A 97 -5.40 -11.39 -1.12
C ALA A 97 -4.01 -11.61 -1.72
N THR A 98 -3.98 -12.28 -2.85
CA THR A 98 -2.80 -12.40 -3.71
C THR A 98 -2.89 -11.37 -4.84
N ILE A 99 -1.74 -10.91 -5.32
CA ILE A 99 -1.67 -10.04 -6.49
C ILE A 99 -1.69 -10.93 -7.73
N PRO A 100 -2.56 -10.67 -8.73
CA PRO A 100 -2.54 -11.42 -9.98
C PRO A 100 -1.18 -11.31 -10.66
N PRO A 101 -0.68 -12.35 -11.32
CA PRO A 101 0.50 -12.25 -12.18
C PRO A 101 0.33 -11.17 -13.26
N ALA A 102 1.44 -10.53 -13.66
CA ALA A 102 1.42 -9.50 -14.70
C ALA A 102 0.77 -9.99 -15.98
N GLU A 103 1.08 -11.21 -16.40
CA GLU A 103 0.57 -11.82 -17.62
C GLU A 103 -0.97 -11.95 -17.63
N ILE A 104 -1.58 -12.17 -16.47
CA ILE A 104 -3.05 -12.21 -16.34
C ILE A 104 -3.64 -10.82 -16.51
N LEU A 105 -2.98 -9.80 -15.95
CA LEU A 105 -3.42 -8.41 -16.09
C LEU A 105 -3.27 -7.92 -17.53
N GLU A 106 -2.15 -8.22 -18.17
CA GLU A 106 -1.86 -7.88 -19.57
C GLU A 106 -2.81 -8.59 -20.55
N ALA A 107 -3.16 -9.85 -20.27
CA ALA A 107 -4.14 -10.56 -21.09
C ALA A 107 -5.55 -9.98 -20.97
N ALA A 108 -5.92 -9.44 -19.81
CA ALA A 108 -7.25 -8.91 -19.54
C ALA A 108 -7.41 -7.43 -19.94
N TYR A 109 -6.36 -6.63 -19.81
CA TYR A 109 -6.39 -5.18 -19.95
C TYR A 109 -5.33 -4.69 -20.95
N PRO A 110 -5.56 -3.53 -21.60
CA PRO A 110 -4.60 -2.96 -22.54
C PRO A 110 -3.45 -2.24 -21.81
N VAL A 111 -2.68 -2.99 -21.06
CA VAL A 111 -1.52 -2.52 -20.30
C VAL A 111 -0.36 -3.50 -20.49
N MET A 112 0.86 -3.01 -20.33
CA MET A 112 2.07 -3.81 -20.28
C MET A 112 2.89 -3.42 -19.06
N PHE A 113 3.35 -4.39 -18.28
CA PHE A 113 4.25 -4.18 -17.17
C PHE A 113 5.69 -4.18 -17.67
N THR A 114 6.28 -2.99 -17.85
CA THR A 114 7.68 -2.85 -18.29
C THR A 114 8.66 -3.12 -17.15
N GLN A 115 8.21 -2.92 -15.90
CA GLN A 115 8.97 -3.32 -14.72
C GLN A 115 8.05 -3.79 -13.59
N TRP A 116 8.44 -4.88 -12.94
CA TRP A 116 7.92 -5.32 -11.65
C TRP A 116 9.07 -5.93 -10.85
N ALA A 117 9.63 -5.15 -9.95
CA ALA A 117 10.84 -5.52 -9.21
C ALA A 117 10.81 -5.04 -7.77
N LEU A 118 11.60 -5.67 -6.91
CA LEU A 118 11.83 -5.14 -5.56
C LEU A 118 12.56 -3.80 -5.66
N ARG A 119 12.14 -2.83 -4.85
CA ARG A 119 12.76 -1.52 -4.76
C ARG A 119 13.97 -1.58 -3.82
N PRO A 120 15.20 -1.42 -4.32
CA PRO A 120 16.39 -1.38 -3.47
C PRO A 120 16.29 -0.29 -2.40
N ASP A 121 16.88 -0.53 -1.25
CA ASP A 121 17.01 0.43 -0.13
C ASP A 121 15.69 1.03 0.39
N SER A 122 14.56 0.40 0.09
CA SER A 122 13.25 0.88 0.53
C SER A 122 12.86 0.45 1.94
N GLY A 123 13.48 -0.60 2.48
CA GLY A 123 13.27 -1.06 3.85
C GLY A 123 13.96 -0.16 4.88
N GLY A 124 13.26 0.19 5.96
CA GLY A 124 13.85 0.95 7.05
C GLY A 124 14.99 0.18 7.73
N PRO A 125 16.14 0.80 8.02
CA PRO A 125 17.25 0.14 8.70
C PRO A 125 16.95 -0.10 10.17
N GLY A 126 17.48 -1.21 10.70
CA GLY A 126 17.33 -1.59 12.10
C GLY A 126 18.04 -2.90 12.39
N ARG A 127 17.93 -3.38 13.64
CA ARG A 127 18.40 -4.73 14.00
C ARG A 127 17.78 -5.80 13.10
N HIS A 128 16.47 -5.66 12.85
CA HIS A 128 15.72 -6.36 11.85
C HIS A 128 15.21 -5.32 10.84
N ARG A 129 15.60 -5.49 9.61
CA ARG A 129 15.33 -4.56 8.53
C ARG A 129 13.83 -4.60 8.15
N GLY A 130 13.26 -3.46 7.81
CA GLY A 130 11.98 -3.41 7.11
C GLY A 130 12.07 -4.13 5.76
N GLY A 131 10.98 -4.76 5.34
CA GLY A 131 10.86 -5.40 4.03
C GLY A 131 10.97 -4.38 2.90
N LEU A 132 11.42 -4.84 1.74
CA LEU A 132 11.49 -4.02 0.53
C LEU A 132 10.11 -3.83 -0.08
N GLY A 133 9.83 -2.62 -0.53
CA GLY A 133 8.73 -2.31 -1.42
C GLY A 133 9.00 -2.76 -2.84
N ALA A 134 8.16 -2.35 -3.77
CA ALA A 134 8.33 -2.68 -5.17
C ALA A 134 8.32 -1.43 -6.06
N VAL A 135 8.86 -1.61 -7.26
CA VAL A 135 8.70 -0.69 -8.39
C VAL A 135 7.79 -1.39 -9.39
N TYR A 136 6.79 -0.67 -9.83
CA TYR A 136 5.91 -1.06 -10.93
C TYR A 136 5.96 0.03 -11.99
N GLU A 137 6.28 -0.35 -13.19
CA GLU A 137 6.17 0.51 -14.37
C GLU A 137 5.15 -0.13 -15.30
N ILE A 138 4.14 0.66 -15.68
CA ILE A 138 3.00 0.18 -16.44
C ILE A 138 2.81 1.13 -17.61
N GLU A 139 2.91 0.59 -18.80
CA GLU A 139 2.62 1.28 -20.05
C GLU A 139 1.14 1.04 -20.43
N LEU A 140 0.46 2.11 -20.83
CA LEU A 140 -0.88 2.04 -21.39
C LEU A 140 -0.78 1.75 -22.90
N LEU A 141 -1.43 0.69 -23.36
CA LEU A 141 -1.43 0.29 -24.77
C LEU A 141 -2.61 0.89 -25.59
N GLU A 142 -3.41 1.73 -25.00
CA GLU A 142 -4.49 2.49 -25.64
C GLU A 142 -4.17 3.97 -25.61
N GLU A 143 -4.84 4.75 -26.45
CA GLU A 143 -4.58 6.19 -26.60
C GLU A 143 -4.82 6.96 -25.28
N THR A 144 -5.86 6.61 -24.54
CA THR A 144 -6.20 7.29 -23.28
C THR A 144 -6.84 6.38 -22.24
N ALA A 145 -6.56 6.68 -20.97
CA ALA A 145 -7.27 6.10 -19.82
C ALA A 145 -7.32 7.09 -18.66
N ASN A 146 -8.33 6.94 -17.80
CA ASN A 146 -8.37 7.62 -16.51
C ASN A 146 -7.66 6.76 -15.48
N ALA A 147 -6.72 7.35 -14.75
CA ALA A 147 -5.97 6.68 -13.69
C ALA A 147 -6.34 7.24 -12.32
N PHE A 148 -6.58 6.36 -11.36
CA PHE A 148 -6.73 6.68 -9.94
C PHE A 148 -5.75 5.85 -9.14
N VAL A 149 -4.97 6.49 -8.28
CA VAL A 149 -4.05 5.84 -7.38
C VAL A 149 -4.50 6.08 -5.94
N PHE A 150 -4.71 4.99 -5.22
CA PHE A 150 -4.90 5.02 -3.78
C PHE A 150 -3.58 4.59 -3.14
N GLY A 151 -2.96 5.47 -2.40
CA GLY A 151 -1.71 5.14 -1.74
C GLY A 151 -1.30 6.20 -0.74
N GLU A 152 -0.56 5.78 0.25
CA GLU A 152 -0.08 6.63 1.32
C GLU A 152 1.46 6.67 1.37
N ARG A 153 2.00 7.22 2.44
CA ARG A 153 3.44 7.34 2.68
C ARG A 153 4.19 8.20 1.64
N GLY A 154 3.49 9.02 0.88
CA GLY A 154 4.13 9.97 -0.05
C GLY A 154 4.87 11.11 0.67
N LYS A 155 4.38 11.55 1.82
CA LYS A 155 4.99 12.62 2.61
C LYS A 155 5.91 12.08 3.73
N PHE A 156 5.48 11.05 4.44
CA PHE A 156 6.21 10.42 5.54
C PHE A 156 6.35 8.94 5.28
N GLY A 157 7.57 8.42 5.35
CA GLY A 157 7.81 6.97 5.27
C GLY A 157 7.27 6.21 6.49
N PRO A 158 7.17 4.88 6.42
CA PRO A 158 6.74 4.07 7.55
C PRO A 158 7.79 4.10 8.67
N PRO A 159 7.42 4.50 9.90
CA PRO A 159 8.36 4.56 11.00
C PRO A 159 8.72 3.15 11.51
N GLY A 160 9.96 3.00 11.95
CA GLY A 160 10.40 1.85 12.74
C GLY A 160 10.00 1.98 14.21
N VAL A 161 10.25 0.93 14.98
CA VAL A 161 10.08 0.89 16.44
C VAL A 161 11.44 0.71 17.11
N LEU A 162 11.56 1.04 18.42
CA LEU A 162 12.81 0.88 19.20
C LEU A 162 14.06 1.53 18.55
N GLY A 163 13.90 2.70 17.98
CA GLY A 163 15.01 3.39 17.31
C GLY A 163 15.32 2.86 15.90
N GLY A 164 14.53 1.94 15.38
CA GLY A 164 14.61 1.54 13.97
C GLY A 164 14.33 2.72 13.03
N GLY A 165 15.02 2.76 11.91
CA GLY A 165 14.91 3.84 10.94
C GLY A 165 13.61 3.77 10.13
N THR A 166 13.28 4.88 9.50
CA THR A 166 12.11 5.01 8.64
C THR A 166 12.36 4.37 7.28
N GLY A 167 11.40 3.64 6.76
CA GLY A 167 11.42 3.13 5.39
C GLY A 167 11.24 4.23 4.35
N ALA A 168 11.51 3.92 3.09
CA ALA A 168 11.37 4.85 1.99
C ALA A 168 9.91 5.28 1.77
N ARG A 169 9.72 6.48 1.24
CA ARG A 169 8.41 7.01 0.89
C ARG A 169 7.90 6.40 -0.40
N ASN A 170 6.58 6.31 -0.54
CA ASN A 170 5.94 6.01 -1.81
C ASN A 170 6.14 7.17 -2.79
N VAL A 171 6.31 6.84 -4.06
CA VAL A 171 6.44 7.79 -5.16
C VAL A 171 5.55 7.32 -6.29
N PHE A 172 4.69 8.20 -6.78
CA PHE A 172 3.89 7.99 -7.97
C PHE A 172 4.40 8.98 -9.04
N ARG A 173 4.64 8.47 -10.22
CA ARG A 173 5.06 9.25 -11.37
C ARG A 173 4.11 8.97 -12.53
N TYR A 174 3.86 9.98 -13.30
CA TYR A 174 3.16 9.90 -14.57
C TYR A 174 4.08 10.54 -15.61
N GLU A 175 4.30 9.84 -16.68
CA GLU A 175 5.06 10.31 -17.83
C GLU A 175 4.13 10.26 -19.05
N GLN A 176 4.16 11.30 -19.87
CA GLN A 176 3.41 11.39 -21.10
C GLN A 176 4.41 11.74 -22.20
N ASP A 177 4.44 10.94 -23.25
CA ASP A 177 5.23 11.16 -24.45
C ASP A 177 4.67 12.34 -25.28
#